data_016794241cee36ae4cfd854845ffb545
#
_entry.id   016794241cee36ae4cfd854845ffb545
#
_cell.length_a   1.000
_cell.length_b   1.000
_cell.length_c   1.000
_cell.angle_alpha   90.00
_cell.angle_beta   90.00
_cell.angle_gamma   90.00
#
_symmetry.space_group_name_H-M   'P 1'
#
loop_
_entity.id
_entity.type
_entity.pdbx_description
1 polymer ?
#
loop_
_entity_poly.entity_id
_entity_poly.type
_entity_poly.pdbx_seq_one_letter_code
_entity_poly.pdbx_strand_id
1 'polypeptide(L)'
;MTTPNFKNFNIEAYKPGKSKVKKLKNVIKLSANESALGMSPKAKKIISNKNLNLDKYPDGKSQNLRKAISKAYKCNSEKIICGAGSDEVIQMICQLFLNPKDEVVVPEYSFLMFRIYSKIVGAKVVFAKEINFKVSVKEILKKITKKTKIVFIANPNNPTGTYLTKKEVLELRKRLNKKILLVIDDAYAEYMKNKDYSSGLDLFQNKDNVFILRTFSKMFGLASLRVGWGYGSKKIVDALNIIKPPFNVNGIAQLAATESLKDKSFIKKSIRHNLLYSRKIKKFLETYNIFSNSVSANFLLLNFEKCRYSAKFLYEKLKDKGIILRSTEDGYHIKNKLRLTIGSKKENLK
;
A
#
# COMPACT_ATOMS: atom_id res chain seq x y z
N MET A 1 -7.34 9.04 40.66
CA MET A 1 -6.98 7.76 40.00
C MET A 1 -5.67 7.97 39.28
N THR A 2 -4.67 7.19 39.55
CA THR A 2 -3.35 7.25 38.86
C THR A 2 -3.32 6.23 37.76
N THR A 3 -3.11 6.69 36.51
CA THR A 3 -2.91 5.80 35.38
C THR A 3 -1.50 5.18 35.46
N PRO A 4 -1.34 3.86 35.28
CA PRO A 4 0.00 3.25 35.21
C PRO A 4 0.85 3.86 34.09
N ASN A 5 2.18 3.88 34.31
CA ASN A 5 3.10 4.39 33.31
C ASN A 5 3.11 3.51 32.05
N PHE A 6 3.08 4.13 30.87
CA PHE A 6 3.15 3.45 29.58
C PHE A 6 4.17 4.15 28.65
N LYS A 7 4.61 3.45 27.62
CA LYS A 7 5.56 4.03 26.66
C LYS A 7 4.95 5.20 25.92
N ASN A 8 5.63 6.34 25.94
CA ASN A 8 5.34 7.44 25.03
C ASN A 8 6.16 7.28 23.74
N PHE A 9 5.50 7.03 22.63
CA PHE A 9 6.17 6.78 21.36
C PHE A 9 6.56 8.04 20.59
N ASN A 10 6.09 9.21 21.00
CA ASN A 10 6.24 10.47 20.26
C ASN A 10 5.93 10.30 18.75
N ILE A 11 4.79 9.69 18.47
CA ILE A 11 4.31 9.38 17.13
C ILE A 11 2.95 10.07 16.94
N GLU A 12 2.79 10.80 15.83
CA GLU A 12 1.44 11.22 15.42
C GLU A 12 0.62 9.99 15.04
N ALA A 13 -0.61 9.90 15.60
CA ALA A 13 -1.55 8.86 15.21
C ALA A 13 -1.83 8.93 13.70
N TYR A 14 -1.95 7.78 13.08
CA TYR A 14 -2.35 7.70 11.67
C TYR A 14 -3.73 8.36 11.47
N LYS A 15 -3.77 9.39 10.63
CA LYS A 15 -5.02 10.06 10.26
C LYS A 15 -5.52 9.46 8.93
N PRO A 16 -6.58 8.65 8.93
CA PRO A 16 -7.15 8.12 7.69
C PRO A 16 -7.72 9.25 6.83
N GLY A 17 -7.88 8.99 5.53
CA GLY A 17 -8.61 9.91 4.66
C GLY A 17 -10.05 10.10 5.18
N LYS A 18 -10.54 11.34 5.20
CA LYS A 18 -11.92 11.62 5.60
C LYS A 18 -12.90 10.82 4.74
N SER A 19 -13.99 10.35 5.35
CA SER A 19 -15.02 9.54 4.68
C SER A 19 -16.43 10.12 4.79
N LYS A 20 -16.61 11.15 5.62
CA LYS A 20 -17.88 11.80 5.86
C LYS A 20 -17.73 13.31 5.88
N VAL A 21 -18.77 14.01 5.49
CA VAL A 21 -18.91 15.46 5.63
C VAL A 21 -20.17 15.71 6.47
N LYS A 22 -20.08 16.53 7.51
CA LYS A 22 -21.25 16.90 8.33
C LYS A 22 -22.34 17.46 7.40
N LYS A 23 -23.59 17.06 7.65
CA LYS A 23 -24.81 17.48 6.91
C LYS A 23 -24.97 16.93 5.48
N LEU A 24 -24.04 16.12 4.91
CA LEU A 24 -24.21 15.55 3.59
C LEU A 24 -24.44 14.03 3.66
N LYS A 25 -25.59 13.58 3.09
CA LYS A 25 -25.94 12.15 3.03
C LYS A 25 -25.16 11.38 1.97
N ASN A 26 -24.87 12.01 0.82
CA ASN A 26 -24.20 11.40 -0.31
C ASN A 26 -22.81 12.03 -0.51
N VAL A 27 -21.77 11.28 -0.20
CA VAL A 27 -20.38 11.73 -0.30
C VAL A 27 -19.62 10.88 -1.32
N ILE A 28 -18.89 11.51 -2.20
CA ILE A 28 -17.93 10.87 -3.11
C ILE A 28 -16.58 10.79 -2.42
N LYS A 29 -16.20 9.60 -2.00
CA LYS A 29 -14.96 9.35 -1.26
C LYS A 29 -13.83 8.92 -2.20
N LEU A 30 -12.95 9.86 -2.54
CA LEU A 30 -11.77 9.61 -3.38
C LEU A 30 -10.45 9.78 -2.60
N SER A 31 -10.46 9.45 -1.31
CA SER A 31 -9.37 9.73 -0.36
C SER A 31 -8.54 8.52 0.08
N ALA A 32 -8.98 7.28 -0.17
CA ALA A 32 -8.40 6.09 0.46
C ALA A 32 -7.85 5.04 -0.51
N ASN A 33 -7.75 5.34 -1.80
CA ASN A 33 -7.27 4.42 -2.84
C ASN A 33 -8.05 3.09 -2.87
N GLU A 34 -9.37 3.17 -2.64
CA GLU A 34 -10.26 2.02 -2.74
C GLU A 34 -10.47 1.63 -4.21
N SER A 35 -10.92 0.42 -4.48
CA SER A 35 -11.18 -0.04 -5.85
C SER A 35 -12.39 0.66 -6.46
N ALA A 36 -12.22 1.29 -7.63
CA ALA A 36 -13.27 1.99 -8.36
C ALA A 36 -14.47 1.10 -8.73
N LEU A 37 -14.26 -0.19 -8.95
CA LEU A 37 -15.28 -1.16 -9.33
C LEU A 37 -15.74 -2.05 -8.15
N GLY A 38 -15.23 -1.74 -6.94
CA GLY A 38 -15.48 -2.57 -5.75
C GLY A 38 -14.82 -3.94 -5.84
N MET A 39 -15.45 -4.96 -5.28
CA MET A 39 -14.95 -6.34 -5.31
C MET A 39 -15.51 -7.12 -6.51
N SER A 40 -14.80 -8.20 -6.89
CA SER A 40 -15.23 -9.05 -8.01
C SER A 40 -16.56 -9.77 -7.73
N PRO A 41 -17.33 -10.11 -8.78
CA PRO A 41 -18.53 -10.93 -8.64
C PRO A 41 -18.28 -12.25 -7.91
N LYS A 42 -17.14 -12.90 -8.15
CA LYS A 42 -16.79 -14.15 -7.44
C LYS A 42 -16.60 -13.95 -5.95
N ALA A 43 -15.92 -12.88 -5.54
CA ALA A 43 -15.77 -12.55 -4.13
C ALA A 43 -17.11 -12.14 -3.49
N LYS A 44 -17.96 -11.38 -4.21
CA LYS A 44 -19.32 -11.04 -3.73
C LYS A 44 -20.16 -12.27 -3.46
N LYS A 45 -20.12 -13.27 -4.35
CA LYS A 45 -20.85 -14.54 -4.18
C LYS A 45 -20.48 -15.24 -2.87
N ILE A 46 -19.19 -15.23 -2.50
CA ILE A 46 -18.75 -15.80 -1.21
C ILE A 46 -19.38 -15.05 -0.04
N ILE A 47 -19.31 -13.72 -0.02
CA ILE A 47 -19.81 -12.90 1.08
C ILE A 47 -21.33 -13.00 1.23
N SER A 48 -22.04 -13.18 0.12
CA SER A 48 -23.50 -13.34 0.09
C SER A 48 -23.96 -14.76 0.44
N ASN A 49 -23.04 -15.71 0.66
CA ASN A 49 -23.38 -17.08 1.03
C ASN A 49 -23.87 -17.14 2.48
N LYS A 50 -25.12 -17.54 2.69
CA LYS A 50 -25.73 -17.66 4.04
C LYS A 50 -25.21 -18.86 4.84
N ASN A 51 -24.54 -19.81 4.19
CA ASN A 51 -24.05 -21.05 4.80
C ASN A 51 -22.57 -20.95 5.22
N LEU A 52 -22.08 -19.77 5.57
CA LEU A 52 -20.72 -19.60 6.11
C LEU A 52 -20.70 -19.98 7.60
N ASN A 53 -19.80 -20.88 7.97
CA ASN A 53 -19.57 -21.25 9.36
C ASN A 53 -18.73 -20.16 10.05
N LEU A 54 -19.40 -19.11 10.55
CA LEU A 54 -18.74 -17.97 11.19
C LEU A 54 -18.48 -18.18 12.68
N ASP A 55 -19.05 -19.24 13.24
CA ASP A 55 -18.91 -19.68 14.64
C ASP A 55 -17.61 -20.47 14.87
N LYS A 56 -16.86 -20.81 13.83
CA LYS A 56 -15.62 -21.56 13.91
C LYS A 56 -14.41 -20.69 13.57
N TYR A 57 -13.29 -20.96 14.25
CA TYR A 57 -12.03 -20.33 13.88
C TYR A 57 -11.62 -20.68 12.44
N PRO A 58 -11.05 -19.74 11.68
CA PRO A 58 -10.56 -20.01 10.34
C PRO A 58 -9.27 -20.83 10.36
N ASP A 59 -8.81 -21.26 9.16
CA ASP A 59 -7.48 -21.85 9.02
C ASP A 59 -6.39 -20.84 9.42
N GLY A 60 -5.74 -21.06 10.57
CA GLY A 60 -4.69 -20.18 11.10
C GLY A 60 -3.43 -20.13 10.23
N LYS A 61 -3.23 -21.10 9.33
CA LYS A 61 -2.12 -21.10 8.36
C LYS A 61 -2.50 -20.54 7.00
N SER A 62 -3.78 -20.23 6.76
CA SER A 62 -4.33 -19.74 5.48
C SER A 62 -3.89 -20.58 4.28
N GLN A 63 -3.85 -21.93 4.41
CA GLN A 63 -3.25 -22.85 3.44
C GLN A 63 -3.89 -22.72 2.05
N ASN A 64 -5.23 -22.70 1.97
CA ASN A 64 -5.94 -22.58 0.70
C ASN A 64 -5.67 -21.23 0.03
N LEU A 65 -5.62 -20.14 0.78
CA LEU A 65 -5.28 -18.82 0.27
C LEU A 65 -3.82 -18.79 -0.22
N ARG A 66 -2.87 -19.32 0.55
CA ARG A 66 -1.45 -19.41 0.14
C ARG A 66 -1.29 -20.21 -1.16
N LYS A 67 -1.97 -21.35 -1.31
CA LYS A 67 -1.99 -22.15 -2.55
C LYS A 67 -2.59 -21.37 -3.72
N ALA A 68 -3.68 -20.62 -3.49
CA ALA A 68 -4.28 -19.78 -4.53
C ALA A 68 -3.37 -18.64 -4.97
N ILE A 69 -2.70 -17.96 -4.03
CA ILE A 69 -1.68 -16.93 -4.33
C ILE A 69 -0.53 -17.54 -5.12
N SER A 70 0.03 -18.67 -4.64
CA SER A 70 1.11 -19.40 -5.31
C SER A 70 0.78 -19.71 -6.78
N LYS A 71 -0.43 -20.22 -7.03
CA LYS A 71 -0.91 -20.50 -8.39
C LYS A 71 -1.06 -19.24 -9.23
N ALA A 72 -1.63 -18.18 -8.65
CA ALA A 72 -1.91 -16.93 -9.38
C ALA A 72 -0.63 -16.18 -9.77
N TYR A 73 0.37 -16.17 -8.91
CA TYR A 73 1.63 -15.45 -9.07
C TYR A 73 2.84 -16.34 -9.42
N LYS A 74 2.63 -17.65 -9.61
CA LYS A 74 3.68 -18.63 -9.95
C LYS A 74 4.87 -18.58 -8.98
N CYS A 75 4.59 -18.60 -7.68
CA CYS A 75 5.59 -18.53 -6.62
C CYS A 75 5.40 -19.66 -5.60
N ASN A 76 6.38 -19.88 -4.71
CA ASN A 76 6.34 -20.97 -3.73
C ASN A 76 5.39 -20.63 -2.56
N SER A 77 4.39 -21.47 -2.29
CA SER A 77 3.43 -21.28 -1.19
C SER A 77 4.08 -21.27 0.20
N GLU A 78 5.21 -21.98 0.39
CA GLU A 78 5.94 -22.03 1.66
C GLU A 78 6.68 -20.72 2.00
N LYS A 79 6.85 -19.87 1.00
CA LYS A 79 7.46 -18.55 1.13
C LYS A 79 6.42 -17.43 1.29
N ILE A 80 5.13 -17.77 1.52
CA ILE A 80 4.02 -16.83 1.70
C ILE A 80 3.56 -16.81 3.15
N ILE A 81 3.37 -15.61 3.70
CA ILE A 81 2.65 -15.37 4.94
C ILE A 81 1.45 -14.47 4.68
N CYS A 82 0.28 -14.82 5.25
CA CYS A 82 -0.93 -13.99 5.17
C CYS A 82 -1.08 -13.15 6.45
N GLY A 83 -1.60 -11.93 6.29
CA GLY A 83 -1.84 -11.00 7.40
C GLY A 83 -3.18 -10.27 7.27
N ALA A 84 -3.64 -9.67 8.36
CA ALA A 84 -4.79 -8.77 8.40
C ALA A 84 -4.49 -7.45 7.67
N GLY A 85 -4.33 -7.54 6.34
CA GLY A 85 -3.73 -6.55 5.47
C GLY A 85 -2.21 -6.67 5.41
N SER A 86 -1.58 -5.99 4.44
CA SER A 86 -0.11 -5.87 4.41
C SER A 86 0.43 -5.09 5.62
N ASP A 87 -0.40 -4.27 6.25
CA ASP A 87 -0.04 -3.50 7.45
C ASP A 87 0.42 -4.40 8.61
N GLU A 88 -0.30 -5.49 8.89
CA GLU A 88 0.11 -6.44 9.92
C GLU A 88 1.42 -7.13 9.56
N VAL A 89 1.64 -7.43 8.28
CA VAL A 89 2.91 -8.03 7.85
C VAL A 89 4.07 -7.03 8.03
N ILE A 90 3.87 -5.73 7.77
CA ILE A 90 4.87 -4.68 8.06
C ILE A 90 5.17 -4.65 9.55
N GLN A 91 4.13 -4.67 10.40
CA GLN A 91 4.29 -4.69 11.85
C GLN A 91 5.13 -5.88 12.31
N MET A 92 4.79 -7.08 11.85
CA MET A 92 5.54 -8.30 12.19
C MET A 92 7.00 -8.24 11.71
N ILE A 93 7.28 -7.70 10.52
CA ILE A 93 8.65 -7.50 10.03
C ILE A 93 9.43 -6.55 10.95
N CYS A 94 8.82 -5.44 11.36
CA CYS A 94 9.46 -4.52 12.30
C CYS A 94 9.76 -5.21 13.64
N GLN A 95 8.83 -5.99 14.18
CA GLN A 95 9.02 -6.75 15.42
C GLN A 95 10.10 -7.82 15.29
N LEU A 96 10.23 -8.48 14.14
CA LEU A 96 11.20 -9.55 13.94
C LEU A 96 12.64 -9.05 13.75
N PHE A 97 12.82 -7.91 13.07
CA PHE A 97 14.12 -7.47 12.59
C PHE A 97 14.72 -6.29 13.35
N LEU A 98 13.92 -5.58 14.16
CA LEU A 98 14.34 -4.31 14.75
C LEU A 98 14.39 -4.38 16.28
N ASN A 99 15.44 -3.80 16.83
CA ASN A 99 15.59 -3.48 18.24
C ASN A 99 15.71 -1.96 18.43
N PRO A 100 15.54 -1.43 19.65
CA PRO A 100 15.92 -0.08 19.97
C PRO A 100 17.39 0.18 19.57
N LYS A 101 17.68 1.37 18.96
CA LYS A 101 18.96 1.77 18.37
C LYS A 101 19.26 1.25 16.96
N ASP A 102 18.52 0.28 16.41
CA ASP A 102 18.59 -0.07 14.99
C ASP A 102 18.04 1.07 14.13
N GLU A 103 18.47 1.12 12.88
CA GLU A 103 18.01 2.14 11.92
C GLU A 103 17.21 1.51 10.79
N VAL A 104 16.18 2.23 10.37
CA VAL A 104 15.36 1.92 9.20
C VAL A 104 15.42 3.08 8.24
N VAL A 105 15.78 2.82 6.97
CA VAL A 105 15.76 3.84 5.92
C VAL A 105 14.44 3.76 5.16
N VAL A 106 13.75 4.91 5.06
CA VAL A 106 12.49 5.05 4.32
C VAL A 106 12.56 6.27 3.41
N PRO A 107 11.95 6.26 2.22
CA PRO A 107 11.79 7.48 1.41
C PRO A 107 10.93 8.51 2.16
N GLU A 108 11.24 9.79 1.96
CA GLU A 108 10.65 10.91 2.70
C GLU A 108 9.13 10.95 2.64
N TYR A 109 8.56 10.71 1.45
CA TYR A 109 7.12 10.76 1.19
C TYR A 109 6.52 9.37 0.96
N SER A 110 7.01 8.36 1.65
CA SER A 110 6.51 6.99 1.48
C SER A 110 5.37 6.65 2.44
N PHE A 111 4.88 5.41 2.38
CA PHE A 111 3.75 4.95 3.18
C PHE A 111 4.00 5.07 4.69
N LEU A 112 3.10 5.75 5.38
CA LEU A 112 3.30 6.19 6.77
C LEU A 112 3.56 5.04 7.76
N MET A 113 2.99 3.85 7.49
CA MET A 113 3.11 2.73 8.40
C MET A 113 4.55 2.19 8.51
N PHE A 114 5.39 2.38 7.51
CA PHE A 114 6.81 2.02 7.62
C PHE A 114 7.48 2.73 8.79
N ARG A 115 7.28 4.05 8.90
CA ARG A 115 7.88 4.83 9.99
C ARG A 115 7.16 4.63 11.32
N ILE A 116 5.83 4.44 11.31
CA ILE A 116 5.04 4.26 12.54
C ILE A 116 5.45 2.96 13.22
N TYR A 117 5.40 1.81 12.52
CA TYR A 117 5.76 0.52 13.12
C TYR A 117 7.24 0.44 13.52
N SER A 118 8.15 1.05 12.74
CA SER A 118 9.56 1.13 13.12
C SER A 118 9.76 1.90 14.43
N LYS A 119 9.07 3.03 14.62
CA LYS A 119 9.14 3.80 15.88
C LYS A 119 8.51 3.07 17.07
N ILE A 120 7.43 2.31 16.87
CA ILE A 120 6.76 1.52 17.92
C ILE A 120 7.73 0.52 18.56
N VAL A 121 8.60 -0.10 17.78
CA VAL A 121 9.62 -1.02 18.30
C VAL A 121 10.89 -0.30 18.79
N GLY A 122 10.93 1.03 18.75
CA GLY A 122 12.03 1.85 19.24
C GLY A 122 13.17 2.08 18.24
N ALA A 123 13.01 1.66 16.98
CA ALA A 123 14.01 1.87 15.95
C ALA A 123 14.02 3.33 15.46
N LYS A 124 15.21 3.81 15.06
CA LYS A 124 15.39 5.14 14.48
C LYS A 124 15.00 5.13 13.00
N VAL A 125 14.08 6.00 12.61
CA VAL A 125 13.70 6.21 11.22
C VAL A 125 14.62 7.26 10.59
N VAL A 126 15.27 6.88 9.49
CA VAL A 126 16.15 7.73 8.70
C VAL A 126 15.50 7.99 7.35
N PHE A 127 15.24 9.26 7.05
CA PHE A 127 14.59 9.64 5.80
C PHE A 127 15.58 9.83 4.66
N ALA A 128 15.30 9.19 3.53
CA ALA A 128 16.00 9.42 2.27
C ALA A 128 15.21 10.40 1.40
N LYS A 129 15.84 11.48 0.96
CA LYS A 129 15.23 12.50 0.08
C LYS A 129 14.66 11.89 -1.19
N GLU A 130 13.50 12.33 -1.60
CA GLU A 130 12.94 12.09 -2.93
C GLU A 130 13.28 13.26 -3.86
N ILE A 131 13.53 12.95 -5.13
CA ILE A 131 13.83 13.97 -6.16
C ILE A 131 12.60 14.09 -7.05
N ASN A 132 11.99 15.27 -7.09
CA ASN A 132 10.73 15.51 -7.81
C ASN A 132 9.64 14.48 -7.45
N PHE A 133 9.50 14.18 -6.16
CA PHE A 133 8.56 13.18 -5.62
C PHE A 133 8.82 11.74 -6.11
N LYS A 134 9.98 11.46 -6.66
CA LYS A 134 10.42 10.11 -7.01
C LYS A 134 11.49 9.63 -6.03
N VAL A 135 11.34 8.40 -5.56
CA VAL A 135 12.33 7.71 -4.74
C VAL A 135 13.67 7.69 -5.46
N SER A 136 14.75 8.02 -4.75
CA SER A 136 16.11 8.04 -5.30
C SER A 136 16.99 6.97 -4.68
N VAL A 137 17.48 6.05 -5.49
CA VAL A 137 18.43 5.01 -5.07
C VAL A 137 19.70 5.62 -4.46
N LYS A 138 20.23 6.69 -5.09
CA LYS A 138 21.41 7.41 -4.60
C LYS A 138 21.19 7.97 -3.19
N GLU A 139 20.03 8.60 -2.96
CA GLU A 139 19.70 9.20 -1.67
C GLU A 139 19.43 8.14 -0.58
N ILE A 140 18.81 7.01 -0.92
CA ILE A 140 18.70 5.85 0.01
C ILE A 140 20.09 5.38 0.43
N LEU A 141 20.98 5.12 -0.53
CA LEU A 141 22.31 4.59 -0.26
C LEU A 141 23.18 5.52 0.58
N LYS A 142 23.04 6.84 0.45
CA LYS A 142 23.71 7.83 1.31
C LYS A 142 23.30 7.75 2.79
N LYS A 143 22.12 7.19 3.07
CA LYS A 143 21.56 7.09 4.43
C LYS A 143 21.85 5.76 5.12
N ILE A 144 22.50 4.83 4.42
CA ILE A 144 22.85 3.53 4.98
C ILE A 144 24.02 3.67 5.95
N THR A 145 23.86 3.11 7.14
CA THR A 145 24.92 3.02 8.17
C THR A 145 25.09 1.56 8.62
N LYS A 146 26.05 1.32 9.51
CA LYS A 146 26.24 -0.01 10.16
C LYS A 146 25.04 -0.43 11.02
N LYS A 147 24.18 0.52 11.44
CA LYS A 147 22.96 0.27 12.24
C LYS A 147 21.74 -0.02 11.38
N THR A 148 21.80 0.21 10.07
CA THR A 148 20.65 -0.01 9.18
C THR A 148 20.34 -1.50 9.07
N LYS A 149 19.10 -1.88 9.41
CA LYS A 149 18.58 -3.25 9.33
C LYS A 149 17.60 -3.44 8.18
N ILE A 150 16.76 -2.43 7.94
CA ILE A 150 15.70 -2.49 6.92
C ILE A 150 15.76 -1.25 6.04
N VAL A 151 15.55 -1.45 4.75
CA VAL A 151 15.18 -0.40 3.80
C VAL A 151 13.78 -0.71 3.29
N PHE A 152 12.82 0.20 3.51
CA PHE A 152 11.48 0.11 2.92
C PHE A 152 11.39 0.95 1.66
N ILE A 153 10.77 0.41 0.63
CA ILE A 153 10.30 1.16 -0.54
C ILE A 153 8.87 0.72 -0.88
N ALA A 154 8.03 1.64 -1.33
CA ALA A 154 6.76 1.31 -1.98
C ALA A 154 6.95 1.50 -3.49
N ASN A 155 6.56 0.52 -4.30
CA ASN A 155 6.80 0.58 -5.75
C ASN A 155 5.62 -0.02 -6.55
N PRO A 156 4.68 0.81 -7.05
CA PRO A 156 4.62 2.30 -7.03
C PRO A 156 4.49 2.93 -5.64
N ASN A 157 5.05 4.14 -5.48
CA ASN A 157 5.07 4.85 -4.21
C ASN A 157 3.72 5.51 -3.88
N ASN A 158 3.32 5.47 -2.64
CA ASN A 158 2.16 6.17 -2.09
C ASN A 158 2.65 7.18 -1.04
N PRO A 159 2.39 8.49 -1.19
CA PRO A 159 1.31 9.12 -1.97
C PRO A 159 1.73 9.65 -3.34
N THR A 160 2.98 9.54 -3.76
CA THR A 160 3.53 10.26 -4.91
C THR A 160 3.10 9.69 -6.27
N GLY A 161 2.74 8.40 -6.33
CA GLY A 161 2.38 7.72 -7.56
C GLY A 161 3.56 7.54 -8.53
N THR A 162 4.79 7.83 -8.10
CA THR A 162 6.00 7.57 -8.88
C THR A 162 6.48 6.13 -8.66
N TYR A 163 7.37 5.66 -9.49
CA TYR A 163 7.93 4.32 -9.34
C TYR A 163 9.41 4.28 -9.71
N LEU A 164 10.09 3.29 -9.15
CA LEU A 164 11.42 2.87 -9.57
C LEU A 164 11.31 1.87 -10.72
N THR A 165 12.12 2.05 -11.74
CA THR A 165 12.24 1.10 -12.84
C THR A 165 12.88 -0.21 -12.36
N LYS A 166 12.72 -1.28 -13.14
CA LYS A 166 13.40 -2.56 -12.91
C LYS A 166 14.90 -2.38 -12.67
N LYS A 167 15.56 -1.54 -13.49
CA LYS A 167 17.00 -1.26 -13.36
C LYS A 167 17.34 -0.61 -12.02
N GLU A 168 16.58 0.40 -11.60
CA GLU A 168 16.79 1.12 -10.33
C GLU A 168 16.58 0.19 -9.12
N VAL A 169 15.55 -0.68 -9.14
CA VAL A 169 15.30 -1.62 -8.03
C VAL A 169 16.40 -2.68 -7.94
N LEU A 170 16.87 -3.20 -9.06
CA LEU A 170 17.99 -4.14 -9.09
C LEU A 170 19.29 -3.50 -8.62
N GLU A 171 19.56 -2.26 -9.04
CA GLU A 171 20.71 -1.47 -8.57
C GLU A 171 20.67 -1.27 -7.06
N LEU A 172 19.52 -0.86 -6.52
CA LEU A 172 19.35 -0.69 -5.08
C LEU A 172 19.72 -1.98 -4.34
N ARG A 173 19.14 -3.14 -4.73
CA ARG A 173 19.45 -4.40 -4.04
C ARG A 173 20.92 -4.80 -4.19
N LYS A 174 21.52 -4.60 -5.36
CA LYS A 174 22.94 -4.93 -5.62
C LYS A 174 23.89 -4.14 -4.71
N ARG A 175 23.58 -2.85 -4.48
CA ARG A 175 24.45 -1.94 -3.70
C ARG A 175 24.18 -1.98 -2.20
N LEU A 176 23.04 -2.47 -1.74
CA LEU A 176 22.78 -2.68 -0.32
C LEU A 176 23.57 -3.86 0.22
N ASN A 177 24.09 -3.72 1.46
CA ASN A 177 24.71 -4.83 2.17
C ASN A 177 23.75 -6.04 2.24
N LYS A 178 24.30 -7.26 2.12
CA LYS A 178 23.50 -8.52 2.17
C LYS A 178 22.78 -8.71 3.50
N LYS A 179 23.25 -8.12 4.60
CA LYS A 179 22.63 -8.18 5.93
C LYS A 179 21.44 -7.24 6.09
N ILE A 180 21.20 -6.32 5.16
CA ILE A 180 20.07 -5.39 5.17
C ILE A 180 18.88 -6.03 4.44
N LEU A 181 17.72 -6.11 5.09
CA LEU A 181 16.49 -6.53 4.46
C LEU A 181 15.94 -5.39 3.58
N LEU A 182 15.73 -5.66 2.30
CA LEU A 182 14.98 -4.77 1.42
C LEU A 182 13.51 -5.20 1.42
N VAL A 183 12.61 -4.36 1.92
CA VAL A 183 11.17 -4.58 1.91
C VAL A 183 10.55 -3.75 0.79
N ILE A 184 9.88 -4.42 -0.15
CA ILE A 184 9.23 -3.80 -1.31
C ILE A 184 7.72 -3.93 -1.16
N ASP A 185 7.02 -2.82 -1.01
CA ASP A 185 5.56 -2.80 -0.98
C ASP A 185 5.02 -2.64 -2.40
N ASP A 186 4.54 -3.73 -2.95
CA ASP A 186 3.96 -3.88 -4.28
C ASP A 186 2.42 -3.73 -4.25
N ALA A 187 1.85 -2.95 -3.33
CA ALA A 187 0.39 -2.82 -3.15
C ALA A 187 -0.35 -2.36 -4.42
N TYR A 188 0.34 -1.74 -5.37
CA TYR A 188 -0.23 -1.22 -6.62
C TYR A 188 0.33 -1.90 -7.87
N ALA A 189 1.13 -2.94 -7.73
CA ALA A 189 1.83 -3.59 -8.85
C ALA A 189 0.88 -4.09 -9.96
N GLU A 190 -0.34 -4.52 -9.63
CA GLU A 190 -1.33 -4.99 -10.60
C GLU A 190 -1.79 -3.89 -11.57
N TYR A 191 -1.69 -2.61 -11.19
CA TYR A 191 -2.05 -1.47 -12.05
C TYR A 191 -0.96 -1.10 -13.05
N MET A 192 0.28 -1.55 -12.84
CA MET A 192 1.42 -1.20 -13.66
C MET A 192 1.37 -1.84 -15.04
N LYS A 193 1.65 -1.03 -16.08
CA LYS A 193 1.74 -1.44 -17.48
C LYS A 193 2.99 -0.92 -18.18
N ASN A 194 3.84 -0.21 -17.44
CA ASN A 194 5.07 0.36 -17.96
C ASN A 194 6.09 -0.76 -18.24
N LYS A 195 6.70 -0.77 -19.42
CA LYS A 195 7.64 -1.82 -19.87
C LYS A 195 8.92 -1.87 -19.04
N ASP A 196 9.31 -0.75 -18.45
CA ASP A 196 10.51 -0.60 -17.61
C ASP A 196 10.26 -0.94 -16.13
N TYR A 197 9.01 -1.28 -15.76
CA TYR A 197 8.64 -1.74 -14.43
C TYR A 197 8.66 -3.26 -14.32
N SER A 198 9.04 -3.78 -13.15
CA SER A 198 8.78 -5.15 -12.72
C SER A 198 8.44 -5.16 -11.23
N SER A 199 7.53 -6.04 -10.82
CA SER A 199 7.21 -6.19 -9.39
C SER A 199 8.41 -6.78 -8.63
N GLY A 200 8.48 -6.49 -7.33
CA GLY A 200 9.50 -7.09 -6.47
C GLY A 200 9.44 -8.62 -6.49
N LEU A 201 8.23 -9.17 -6.61
CA LEU A 201 8.03 -10.62 -6.71
C LEU A 201 8.68 -11.20 -7.97
N ASP A 202 8.51 -10.55 -9.13
CA ASP A 202 9.11 -11.01 -10.39
C ASP A 202 10.65 -10.93 -10.37
N LEU A 203 11.20 -9.96 -9.61
CA LEU A 203 12.64 -9.73 -9.54
C LEU A 203 13.37 -10.61 -8.53
N PHE A 204 12.69 -10.98 -7.42
CA PHE A 204 13.40 -11.46 -6.23
C PHE A 204 12.82 -12.72 -5.56
N GLN A 205 12.07 -13.56 -6.27
CA GLN A 205 11.52 -14.80 -5.70
C GLN A 205 12.56 -15.71 -5.01
N ASN A 206 13.81 -15.65 -5.45
CA ASN A 206 14.90 -16.48 -4.95
C ASN A 206 15.96 -15.70 -4.15
N LYS A 207 15.62 -14.51 -3.62
CA LYS A 207 16.53 -13.71 -2.78
C LYS A 207 16.10 -13.78 -1.32
N ASP A 208 17.03 -14.14 -0.44
CA ASP A 208 16.74 -14.32 0.99
C ASP A 208 16.67 -12.99 1.76
N ASN A 209 17.25 -11.94 1.21
CA ASN A 209 17.33 -10.62 1.84
C ASN A 209 16.42 -9.58 1.17
N VAL A 210 15.34 -10.05 0.53
CA VAL A 210 14.24 -9.23 0.02
C VAL A 210 12.92 -9.80 0.52
N PHE A 211 12.02 -8.92 0.94
CA PHE A 211 10.69 -9.27 1.35
C PHE A 211 9.67 -8.41 0.60
N ILE A 212 8.68 -9.03 0.00
CA ILE A 212 7.68 -8.38 -0.85
C ILE A 212 6.35 -8.35 -0.12
N LEU A 213 5.68 -7.20 -0.12
CA LEU A 213 4.35 -7.01 0.45
C LEU A 213 3.31 -6.86 -0.65
N ARG A 214 2.15 -7.45 -0.46
CA ARG A 214 1.00 -7.37 -1.36
C ARG A 214 -0.29 -7.25 -0.58
N THR A 215 -1.32 -6.68 -1.20
CA THR A 215 -2.61 -6.47 -0.53
C THR A 215 -3.79 -6.81 -1.44
N PHE A 216 -4.88 -7.28 -0.85
CA PHE A 216 -6.16 -7.42 -1.54
C PHE A 216 -7.03 -6.16 -1.42
N SER A 217 -6.57 -5.14 -0.68
CA SER A 217 -7.34 -3.91 -0.42
C SER A 217 -7.51 -3.02 -1.65
N LYS A 218 -6.62 -3.11 -2.66
CA LYS A 218 -6.59 -2.18 -3.81
C LYS A 218 -7.25 -2.80 -5.04
N MET A 219 -6.50 -3.51 -5.88
CA MET A 219 -7.00 -4.11 -7.11
C MET A 219 -8.22 -5.02 -6.88
N PHE A 220 -8.22 -5.80 -5.82
CA PHE A 220 -9.25 -6.80 -5.56
C PHE A 220 -10.47 -6.26 -4.82
N GLY A 221 -10.42 -5.01 -4.32
CA GLY A 221 -11.56 -4.34 -3.69
C GLY A 221 -11.97 -4.92 -2.32
N LEU A 222 -11.05 -5.58 -1.60
CA LEU A 222 -11.31 -6.23 -0.32
C LEU A 222 -10.79 -5.41 0.88
N ALA A 223 -10.83 -4.09 0.80
CA ALA A 223 -10.24 -3.21 1.80
C ALA A 223 -10.80 -3.42 3.22
N SER A 224 -12.12 -3.61 3.37
CA SER A 224 -12.78 -3.84 4.66
C SER A 224 -12.55 -5.24 5.23
N LEU A 225 -12.23 -6.22 4.38
CA LEU A 225 -11.97 -7.59 4.81
C LEU A 225 -10.61 -7.78 5.47
N ARG A 226 -9.73 -6.77 5.37
CA ARG A 226 -8.41 -6.78 5.99
C ARG A 226 -7.62 -8.04 5.65
N VAL A 227 -7.21 -8.20 4.41
CA VAL A 227 -6.37 -9.30 3.94
C VAL A 227 -5.26 -8.81 3.03
N GLY A 228 -4.05 -9.27 3.32
CA GLY A 228 -2.83 -9.04 2.57
C GLY A 228 -1.85 -10.18 2.78
N TRP A 229 -0.71 -10.10 2.15
CA TRP A 229 0.31 -11.12 2.25
C TRP A 229 1.71 -10.59 2.00
N GLY A 230 2.68 -11.35 2.49
CA GLY A 230 4.09 -11.13 2.23
C GLY A 230 4.75 -12.35 1.63
N TYR A 231 5.84 -12.12 0.88
CA TYR A 231 6.67 -13.16 0.28
C TYR A 231 8.14 -12.91 0.60
N GLY A 232 8.81 -13.92 1.12
CA GLY A 232 10.24 -13.84 1.46
C GLY A 232 10.88 -15.21 1.53
N SER A 233 12.12 -15.32 2.04
CA SER A 233 12.74 -16.62 2.26
C SER A 233 11.93 -17.46 3.25
N LYS A 234 11.97 -18.77 3.11
CA LYS A 234 11.26 -19.68 4.02
C LYS A 234 11.67 -19.42 5.47
N LYS A 235 12.94 -19.17 5.74
CA LYS A 235 13.46 -18.84 7.08
C LYS A 235 12.78 -17.63 7.70
N ILE A 236 12.58 -16.56 6.91
CA ILE A 236 11.88 -15.35 7.39
C ILE A 236 10.40 -15.66 7.63
N VAL A 237 9.75 -16.37 6.69
CA VAL A 237 8.33 -16.74 6.82
C VAL A 237 8.08 -17.64 8.02
N ASP A 238 8.95 -18.61 8.30
CA ASP A 238 8.85 -19.46 9.47
C ASP A 238 8.97 -18.63 10.77
N ALA A 239 9.94 -17.71 10.85
CA ALA A 239 10.10 -16.82 12.00
C ALA A 239 8.89 -15.87 12.18
N LEU A 240 8.32 -15.35 11.10
CA LEU A 240 7.09 -14.54 11.16
C LEU A 240 5.89 -15.37 11.65
N ASN A 241 5.80 -16.65 11.30
CA ASN A 241 4.74 -17.52 11.78
C ASN A 241 4.80 -17.77 13.31
N ILE A 242 5.98 -17.60 13.95
CA ILE A 242 6.12 -17.73 15.42
C ILE A 242 5.46 -16.54 16.13
N ILE A 243 5.63 -15.32 15.58
CA ILE A 243 5.14 -14.08 16.19
C ILE A 243 3.76 -13.64 15.70
N LYS A 244 3.25 -14.30 14.67
CA LYS A 244 1.95 -14.00 14.06
C LYS A 244 0.81 -14.24 15.07
N PRO A 245 -0.16 -13.31 15.24
CA PRO A 245 -1.33 -13.55 16.05
C PRO A 245 -2.11 -14.79 15.58
N PRO A 246 -2.64 -15.61 16.51
CA PRO A 246 -3.47 -16.76 16.14
C PRO A 246 -4.68 -16.31 15.29
N PHE A 247 -4.98 -17.09 14.24
CA PHE A 247 -6.17 -16.87 13.38
C PHE A 247 -6.29 -15.45 12.82
N ASN A 248 -5.18 -14.78 12.58
CA ASN A 248 -5.08 -13.35 12.24
C ASN A 248 -5.84 -12.92 10.98
N VAL A 249 -6.05 -13.81 10.02
CA VAL A 249 -6.85 -13.54 8.81
C VAL A 249 -8.20 -14.22 8.95
N ASN A 250 -9.29 -13.44 8.98
CA ASN A 250 -10.64 -13.96 9.13
C ASN A 250 -11.06 -14.87 7.95
N GLY A 251 -11.97 -15.82 8.22
CA GLY A 251 -12.37 -16.86 7.26
C GLY A 251 -13.00 -16.29 5.99
N ILE A 252 -13.88 -15.30 6.10
CA ILE A 252 -14.50 -14.65 4.93
C ILE A 252 -13.45 -14.00 4.04
N ALA A 253 -12.45 -13.34 4.65
CA ALA A 253 -11.37 -12.71 3.90
C ALA A 253 -10.53 -13.74 3.14
N GLN A 254 -10.22 -14.90 3.76
CA GLN A 254 -9.47 -15.98 3.10
C GLN A 254 -10.23 -16.52 1.88
N LEU A 255 -11.53 -16.78 2.02
CA LEU A 255 -12.40 -17.29 0.95
C LEU A 255 -12.57 -16.25 -0.17
N ALA A 256 -12.93 -15.00 0.17
CA ALA A 256 -13.12 -13.93 -0.80
C ALA A 256 -11.84 -13.60 -1.57
N ALA A 257 -10.69 -13.58 -0.91
CA ALA A 257 -9.39 -13.37 -1.54
C ALA A 257 -9.04 -14.51 -2.51
N THR A 258 -9.26 -15.77 -2.10
CA THR A 258 -9.07 -16.95 -2.94
C THR A 258 -9.90 -16.88 -4.22
N GLU A 259 -11.17 -16.51 -4.11
CA GLU A 259 -12.07 -16.42 -5.28
C GLU A 259 -11.76 -15.19 -6.15
N SER A 260 -11.33 -14.07 -5.56
CA SER A 260 -10.96 -12.88 -6.32
C SER A 260 -9.75 -13.10 -7.23
N LEU A 261 -8.79 -13.94 -6.83
CA LEU A 261 -7.63 -14.32 -7.65
C LEU A 261 -8.03 -15.11 -8.91
N LYS A 262 -9.15 -15.82 -8.87
CA LYS A 262 -9.68 -16.58 -10.02
C LYS A 262 -10.43 -15.70 -11.02
N ASP A 263 -10.75 -14.44 -10.69
CA ASP A 263 -11.54 -13.54 -11.52
C ASP A 263 -10.66 -12.65 -12.42
N LYS A 264 -9.97 -13.28 -13.35
CA LYS A 264 -9.06 -12.60 -14.29
C LYS A 264 -9.76 -11.54 -15.15
N SER A 265 -11.05 -11.76 -15.48
CA SER A 265 -11.86 -10.83 -16.28
C SER A 265 -12.09 -9.52 -15.52
N PHE A 266 -12.44 -9.62 -14.23
CA PHE A 266 -12.61 -8.45 -13.36
C PHE A 266 -11.30 -7.67 -13.18
N ILE A 267 -10.17 -8.36 -12.97
CA ILE A 267 -8.84 -7.73 -12.88
C ILE A 267 -8.54 -6.93 -14.16
N LYS A 268 -8.73 -7.53 -15.35
CA LYS A 268 -8.53 -6.85 -16.64
C LYS A 268 -9.45 -5.64 -16.79
N LYS A 269 -10.73 -5.75 -16.39
CA LYS A 269 -11.71 -4.66 -16.40
C LYS A 269 -11.28 -3.52 -15.48
N SER A 270 -10.82 -3.83 -14.27
CA SER A 270 -10.34 -2.85 -13.28
C SER A 270 -9.12 -2.07 -13.79
N ILE A 271 -8.15 -2.76 -14.39
CA ILE A 271 -6.97 -2.12 -14.99
C ILE A 271 -7.38 -1.18 -16.12
N ARG A 272 -8.24 -1.65 -17.05
CA ARG A 272 -8.73 -0.83 -18.19
C ARG A 272 -9.48 0.41 -17.69
N HIS A 273 -10.36 0.25 -16.70
CA HIS A 273 -11.10 1.34 -16.08
C HIS A 273 -10.14 2.38 -15.48
N ASN A 274 -9.19 1.93 -14.68
CA ASN A 274 -8.20 2.81 -14.05
C ASN A 274 -7.39 3.61 -15.08
N LEU A 275 -6.86 2.96 -16.11
CA LEU A 275 -6.09 3.62 -17.17
C LEU A 275 -6.93 4.65 -17.94
N LEU A 276 -8.17 4.29 -18.28
CA LEU A 276 -9.08 5.18 -19.02
C LEU A 276 -9.35 6.46 -18.22
N TYR A 277 -9.81 6.31 -16.97
CA TYR A 277 -10.24 7.47 -16.17
C TYR A 277 -9.07 8.27 -15.64
N SER A 278 -7.95 7.65 -15.28
CA SER A 278 -6.75 8.39 -14.92
C SER A 278 -6.28 9.33 -16.05
N ARG A 279 -6.28 8.83 -17.30
CA ARG A 279 -5.89 9.65 -18.46
C ARG A 279 -6.88 10.78 -18.75
N LYS A 280 -8.20 10.49 -18.69
CA LYS A 280 -9.24 11.50 -18.88
C LYS A 280 -9.17 12.60 -17.83
N ILE A 281 -9.07 12.23 -16.55
CA ILE A 281 -8.96 13.19 -15.43
C ILE A 281 -7.68 14.01 -15.57
N LYS A 282 -6.54 13.37 -15.85
CA LYS A 282 -5.27 14.07 -16.04
C LYS A 282 -5.38 15.13 -17.14
N LYS A 283 -5.86 14.75 -18.33
CA LYS A 283 -6.03 15.66 -19.47
C LYS A 283 -6.98 16.82 -19.15
N PHE A 284 -8.08 16.55 -18.43
CA PHE A 284 -9.03 17.57 -17.99
C PHE A 284 -8.40 18.55 -17.00
N LEU A 285 -7.69 18.06 -16.00
CA LEU A 285 -7.08 18.89 -14.97
C LEU A 285 -5.92 19.76 -15.51
N GLU A 286 -5.22 19.29 -16.53
CA GLU A 286 -4.17 20.06 -17.23
C GLU A 286 -4.72 21.37 -17.85
N THR A 287 -6.01 21.41 -18.26
CA THR A 287 -6.65 22.65 -18.76
C THR A 287 -6.81 23.73 -17.69
N TYR A 288 -6.70 23.34 -16.41
CA TYR A 288 -6.71 24.25 -15.25
C TYR A 288 -5.32 24.44 -14.63
N ASN A 289 -4.26 24.08 -15.33
CA ASN A 289 -2.87 24.09 -14.83
C ASN A 289 -2.66 23.22 -13.56
N ILE A 290 -3.44 22.16 -13.41
CA ILE A 290 -3.27 21.14 -12.36
C ILE A 290 -2.60 19.93 -13.00
N PHE A 291 -1.36 19.67 -12.63
CA PHE A 291 -0.56 18.60 -13.22
C PHE A 291 -0.47 17.40 -12.30
N SER A 292 -0.20 16.24 -12.86
CA SER A 292 0.07 15.03 -12.10
C SER A 292 1.18 14.23 -12.78
N ASN A 293 1.80 13.34 -12.00
CA ASN A 293 2.75 12.37 -12.53
C ASN A 293 2.08 11.31 -13.44
N SER A 294 2.89 10.37 -13.93
CA SER A 294 2.42 9.24 -14.74
C SER A 294 1.46 8.34 -13.97
N VAL A 295 0.56 7.68 -14.69
CA VAL A 295 -0.40 6.73 -14.09
C VAL A 295 0.33 5.43 -13.75
N SER A 296 0.51 5.16 -12.46
CA SER A 296 1.20 3.96 -11.96
C SER A 296 0.43 3.23 -10.84
N ALA A 297 -0.62 3.86 -10.31
CA ALA A 297 -1.46 3.31 -9.26
C ALA A 297 -2.94 3.64 -9.56
N ASN A 298 -3.84 3.37 -8.62
CA ASN A 298 -5.25 3.78 -8.74
C ASN A 298 -5.52 5.17 -8.16
N PHE A 299 -4.53 6.03 -8.19
CA PHE A 299 -4.63 7.43 -7.77
C PHE A 299 -3.66 8.32 -8.54
N LEU A 300 -3.89 9.63 -8.48
CA LEU A 300 -3.01 10.68 -8.99
C LEU A 300 -2.59 11.59 -7.84
N LEU A 301 -1.33 12.03 -7.82
CA LEU A 301 -0.89 13.15 -7.01
C LEU A 301 -1.04 14.44 -7.84
N LEU A 302 -1.99 15.26 -7.46
CA LEU A 302 -2.31 16.51 -8.14
C LEU A 302 -1.42 17.64 -7.61
N ASN A 303 -0.76 18.36 -8.52
CA ASN A 303 0.11 19.50 -8.23
C ASN A 303 -0.58 20.81 -8.61
N PHE A 304 -0.73 21.72 -7.66
CA PHE A 304 -1.44 23.00 -7.80
C PHE A 304 -0.49 24.20 -7.88
N GLU A 305 0.82 23.99 -8.04
CA GLU A 305 1.81 25.09 -8.05
C GLU A 305 1.57 26.11 -9.18
N LYS A 306 1.03 25.67 -10.31
CA LYS A 306 0.70 26.54 -11.46
C LYS A 306 -0.79 26.86 -11.56
N CYS A 307 -1.61 26.34 -10.64
CA CYS A 307 -3.04 26.61 -10.62
C CYS A 307 -3.33 27.96 -9.95
N ARG A 308 -4.36 28.66 -10.43
CA ARG A 308 -4.87 29.91 -9.81
C ARG A 308 -5.26 29.74 -8.35
N TYR A 309 -5.75 28.54 -7.99
CA TYR A 309 -6.22 28.23 -6.65
C TYR A 309 -5.29 27.25 -5.95
N SER A 310 -5.12 27.43 -4.64
CA SER A 310 -4.32 26.47 -3.84
C SER A 310 -5.04 25.14 -3.66
N ALA A 311 -4.26 24.08 -3.40
CA ALA A 311 -4.80 22.76 -3.06
C ALA A 311 -5.75 22.80 -1.86
N LYS A 312 -5.42 23.59 -0.83
CA LYS A 312 -6.25 23.74 0.38
C LYS A 312 -7.60 24.38 0.05
N PHE A 313 -7.61 25.46 -0.75
CA PHE A 313 -8.85 26.11 -1.16
C PHE A 313 -9.76 25.14 -1.92
N LEU A 314 -9.24 24.45 -2.94
CA LEU A 314 -10.03 23.50 -3.73
C LEU A 314 -10.45 22.29 -2.93
N TYR A 315 -9.63 21.81 -2.00
CA TYR A 315 -10.00 20.73 -1.10
C TYR A 315 -11.24 21.08 -0.26
N GLU A 316 -11.29 22.29 0.35
CA GLU A 316 -12.45 22.68 1.14
C GLU A 316 -13.70 22.89 0.25
N LYS A 317 -13.56 23.53 -0.92
CA LYS A 317 -14.68 23.71 -1.88
C LYS A 317 -15.24 22.39 -2.39
N LEU A 318 -14.38 21.41 -2.71
CA LEU A 318 -14.83 20.07 -3.11
C LEU A 318 -15.51 19.33 -1.96
N LYS A 319 -14.96 19.46 -0.75
CA LYS A 319 -15.55 18.87 0.46
C LYS A 319 -16.95 19.43 0.73
N ASP A 320 -17.16 20.73 0.57
CA ASP A 320 -18.48 21.36 0.73
C ASP A 320 -19.51 20.83 -0.28
N LYS A 321 -19.04 20.41 -1.46
CA LYS A 321 -19.84 19.72 -2.49
C LYS A 321 -19.92 18.20 -2.30
N GLY A 322 -19.41 17.67 -1.19
CA GLY A 322 -19.43 16.24 -0.89
C GLY A 322 -18.38 15.40 -1.63
N ILE A 323 -17.34 16.01 -2.20
CA ILE A 323 -16.24 15.30 -2.87
C ILE A 323 -15.01 15.36 -1.97
N ILE A 324 -14.54 14.21 -1.49
CA ILE A 324 -13.43 14.12 -0.54
C ILE A 324 -12.20 13.55 -1.22
N LEU A 325 -11.17 14.37 -1.39
CA LEU A 325 -9.83 13.98 -1.77
C LEU A 325 -8.94 13.71 -0.54
N ARG A 326 -7.71 13.30 -0.74
CA ARG A 326 -6.72 13.16 0.33
C ARG A 326 -5.78 14.38 0.37
N SER A 327 -5.81 15.14 1.47
CA SER A 327 -4.76 16.10 1.75
C SER A 327 -3.43 15.37 1.94
N THR A 328 -2.36 15.86 1.31
CA THR A 328 -1.01 15.32 1.47
C THR A 328 -0.17 16.13 2.46
N GLU A 329 -0.69 17.24 2.98
CA GLU A 329 -0.05 17.96 4.09
C GLU A 329 -0.16 17.15 5.38
N ASP A 330 -1.32 16.52 5.62
CA ASP A 330 -1.55 15.66 6.79
C ASP A 330 -0.71 14.39 6.71
N GLY A 331 0.30 14.30 7.55
CA GLY A 331 1.15 13.14 7.73
C GLY A 331 2.25 12.96 6.69
N TYR A 332 2.10 13.43 5.45
CA TYR A 332 3.15 13.36 4.42
C TYR A 332 3.95 14.66 4.30
N HIS A 333 3.45 15.78 4.84
CA HIS A 333 4.09 17.11 4.77
C HIS A 333 4.35 17.62 3.33
N ILE A 334 3.55 17.16 2.36
CA ILE A 334 3.64 17.62 0.98
C ILE A 334 2.66 18.78 0.78
N LYS A 335 3.21 19.99 0.64
CA LYS A 335 2.42 21.22 0.49
C LYS A 335 1.82 21.36 -0.90
N ASN A 336 0.70 22.05 -0.98
CA ASN A 336 -0.01 22.42 -2.20
C ASN A 336 -0.26 21.28 -3.18
N LYS A 337 -0.54 20.07 -2.65
CA LYS A 337 -0.89 18.88 -3.44
C LYS A 337 -2.07 18.13 -2.81
N LEU A 338 -2.80 17.41 -3.65
CA LEU A 338 -3.87 16.50 -3.23
C LEU A 338 -3.70 15.15 -3.92
N ARG A 339 -4.01 14.06 -3.20
CA ARG A 339 -4.07 12.74 -3.82
C ARG A 339 -5.52 12.42 -4.16
N LEU A 340 -5.79 12.17 -5.43
CA LEU A 340 -7.10 11.82 -5.98
C LEU A 340 -7.12 10.33 -6.32
N THR A 341 -8.00 9.56 -5.67
CA THR A 341 -8.28 8.17 -6.02
C THR A 341 -9.16 8.13 -7.28
N ILE A 342 -8.88 7.23 -8.21
CA ILE A 342 -9.73 7.01 -9.38
C ILE A 342 -10.99 6.29 -8.92
N GLY A 343 -12.13 6.97 -9.04
CA GLY A 343 -13.45 6.46 -8.65
C GLY A 343 -14.15 5.65 -9.74
N SER A 344 -15.41 5.33 -9.51
CA SER A 344 -16.31 4.77 -10.51
C SER A 344 -16.56 5.76 -11.66
N LYS A 345 -17.14 5.30 -12.78
CA LYS A 345 -17.51 6.19 -13.89
C LYS A 345 -18.34 7.39 -13.41
N LYS A 346 -19.37 7.15 -12.57
CA LYS A 346 -20.26 8.18 -12.04
C LYS A 346 -19.53 9.20 -11.17
N GLU A 347 -18.62 8.73 -10.32
CA GLU A 347 -17.82 9.60 -9.42
C GLU A 347 -16.80 10.42 -10.17
N ASN A 348 -16.17 9.86 -11.21
CA ASN A 348 -15.18 10.57 -12.03
C ASN A 348 -15.78 11.63 -12.97
N LEU A 349 -17.08 11.55 -13.27
CA LEU A 349 -17.78 12.50 -14.13
C LEU A 349 -18.45 13.65 -13.36
N LYS A 350 -18.47 13.60 -12.05
CA LYS A 350 -18.88 14.68 -11.16
C LYS A 350 -17.71 15.59 -10.80
#